data_05e486e001f68d2767fe49afe62c8441
#
_entry.id   05e486e001f68d2767fe49afe62c8441
#
_cell.length_a   1.000
_cell.length_b   1.000
_cell.length_c   1.000
_cell.angle_alpha   90.00
_cell.angle_beta   90.00
_cell.angle_gamma   90.00
#
_symmetry.space_group_name_H-M   'P 1'
#
loop_
_entity.id
_entity.type
_entity.pdbx_description
1 polymer ?
#
loop_
_entity_poly.entity_id
_entity_poly.type
_entity_poly.pdbx_seq_one_letter_code
_entity_poly.pdbx_strand_id
1 'polypeptide(L)'
;MSIFAILLAIGVPSYRYVTTANRAAGEVNGLMGDMHLARAEAIKEGQTVTVCASTDGKTCSGAAAWNTGWIMFPGTGNPASTAAILHVQGQFYGSDTLNASGTTSAISFNREGFALGLPGVVTFALHDSTSNSAFTRCLQISVVGALSALTYNGTTCT
;
A
#
# COMPACT_ATOMS: atom_id res chain seq x y z
N MET A 1 30.71 33.85 -5.57
CA MET A 1 29.46 33.62 -4.80
C MET A 1 28.25 33.42 -5.69
N SER A 2 28.09 34.13 -6.82
CA SER A 2 26.91 34.04 -7.71
C SER A 2 26.68 32.65 -8.32
N ILE A 3 27.73 31.91 -8.69
CA ILE A 3 27.62 30.56 -9.29
C ILE A 3 27.02 29.54 -8.33
N PHE A 4 27.38 29.56 -7.05
CA PHE A 4 26.83 28.69 -6.03
C PHE A 4 25.33 28.92 -5.79
N ALA A 5 24.88 30.18 -5.82
CA ALA A 5 23.47 30.52 -5.67
C ALA A 5 22.61 29.97 -6.83
N ILE A 6 23.12 30.04 -8.06
CA ILE A 6 22.43 29.50 -9.25
C ILE A 6 22.35 27.96 -9.18
N LEU A 7 23.45 27.28 -8.80
CA LEU A 7 23.47 25.83 -8.67
C LEU A 7 22.49 25.33 -7.59
N LEU A 8 22.39 26.00 -6.44
CA LEU A 8 21.45 25.68 -5.38
C LEU A 8 19.99 25.93 -5.80
N ALA A 9 19.73 27.00 -6.56
CA ALA A 9 18.37 27.32 -7.02
C ALA A 9 17.78 26.25 -7.97
N ILE A 10 18.62 25.57 -8.74
CA ILE A 10 18.21 24.48 -9.66
C ILE A 10 18.31 23.12 -9.00
N GLY A 11 19.32 22.87 -8.18
CA GLY A 11 19.59 21.57 -7.57
C GLY A 11 18.56 21.17 -6.51
N VAL A 12 18.11 22.10 -5.67
CA VAL A 12 17.17 21.80 -4.57
C VAL A 12 15.79 21.35 -5.07
N PRO A 13 15.13 22.04 -6.03
CA PRO A 13 13.82 21.57 -6.51
C PRO A 13 13.91 20.23 -7.25
N SER A 14 14.97 20.01 -8.03
CA SER A 14 15.19 18.72 -8.71
C SER A 14 15.36 17.57 -7.73
N TYR A 15 16.13 17.76 -6.65
CA TYR A 15 16.33 16.76 -5.61
C TYR A 15 15.01 16.39 -4.90
N ARG A 16 14.20 17.40 -4.55
CA ARG A 16 12.89 17.15 -3.90
C ARG A 16 11.94 16.37 -4.80
N TYR A 17 11.92 16.66 -6.10
CA TYR A 17 11.10 15.93 -7.06
C TYR A 17 11.46 14.44 -7.08
N VAL A 18 12.75 14.11 -7.23
CA VAL A 18 13.22 12.73 -7.29
C VAL A 18 12.97 11.98 -5.99
N THR A 19 13.23 12.61 -4.84
CA THR A 19 13.01 11.96 -3.53
C THR A 19 11.54 11.67 -3.26
N THR A 20 10.62 12.59 -3.59
CA THR A 20 9.18 12.38 -3.44
C THR A 20 8.68 11.28 -4.38
N ALA A 21 9.11 11.29 -5.65
CA ALA A 21 8.73 10.25 -6.60
C ALA A 21 9.19 8.85 -6.17
N ASN A 22 10.43 8.75 -5.69
CA ASN A 22 10.99 7.48 -5.20
C ASN A 22 10.30 7.00 -3.92
N ARG A 23 9.96 7.90 -3.00
CA ARG A 23 9.22 7.56 -1.78
C ARG A 23 7.84 7.00 -2.13
N ALA A 24 7.05 7.71 -2.94
CA ALA A 24 5.73 7.26 -3.37
C ALA A 24 5.76 5.90 -4.08
N ALA A 25 6.76 5.68 -4.95
CA ALA A 25 6.96 4.39 -5.59
C ALA A 25 7.34 3.30 -4.58
N GLY A 26 8.20 3.60 -3.60
CA GLY A 26 8.61 2.68 -2.55
C GLY A 26 7.45 2.22 -1.67
N GLU A 27 6.57 3.14 -1.29
CA GLU A 27 5.40 2.87 -0.44
C GLU A 27 4.40 1.94 -1.13
N VAL A 28 4.06 2.19 -2.40
CA VAL A 28 3.15 1.32 -3.17
C VAL A 28 3.79 -0.03 -3.48
N ASN A 29 5.08 -0.05 -3.82
CA ASN A 29 5.81 -1.30 -4.04
C ASN A 29 5.92 -2.13 -2.76
N GLY A 30 6.02 -1.49 -1.59
CA GLY A 30 5.96 -2.14 -0.29
C GLY A 30 4.64 -2.88 -0.07
N LEU A 31 3.50 -2.20 -0.28
CA LEU A 31 2.18 -2.84 -0.19
C LEU A 31 2.04 -3.99 -1.19
N MET A 32 2.49 -3.78 -2.44
CA MET A 32 2.44 -4.82 -3.47
C MET A 32 3.27 -6.05 -3.07
N GLY A 33 4.47 -5.82 -2.51
CA GLY A 33 5.34 -6.89 -1.99
C GLY A 33 4.70 -7.68 -0.86
N ASP A 34 4.08 -6.98 0.09
CA ASP A 34 3.40 -7.61 1.23
C ASP A 34 2.14 -8.38 0.82
N MET A 35 1.40 -7.90 -0.18
CA MET A 35 0.28 -8.65 -0.77
C MET A 35 0.77 -9.93 -1.47
N HIS A 36 1.88 -9.87 -2.21
CA HIS A 36 2.49 -11.06 -2.80
C HIS A 36 2.99 -12.04 -1.74
N LEU A 37 3.60 -11.52 -0.66
CA LEU A 37 4.04 -12.33 0.46
C LEU A 37 2.85 -13.02 1.16
N ALA A 38 1.77 -12.28 1.42
CA ALA A 38 0.56 -12.84 2.03
C ALA A 38 -0.03 -13.98 1.19
N ARG A 39 -0.08 -13.78 -0.13
CA ARG A 39 -0.52 -14.81 -1.07
C ARG A 39 0.38 -16.04 -1.03
N ALA A 40 1.70 -15.84 -1.01
CA ALA A 40 2.68 -16.93 -0.95
C ALA A 40 2.60 -17.70 0.38
N GLU A 41 2.44 -17.00 1.50
CA GLU A 41 2.27 -17.64 2.82
C GLU A 41 0.95 -18.40 2.89
N ALA A 42 -0.15 -17.88 2.32
CA ALA A 42 -1.42 -18.59 2.27
C ALA A 42 -1.31 -19.95 1.53
N ILE A 43 -0.60 -19.97 0.39
CA ILE A 43 -0.36 -21.19 -0.38
C ILE A 43 0.56 -22.14 0.38
N LYS A 44 1.64 -21.62 0.94
CA LYS A 44 2.65 -22.41 1.66
C LYS A 44 2.08 -23.07 2.91
N GLU A 45 1.33 -22.32 3.71
CA GLU A 45 0.76 -22.79 4.98
C GLU A 45 -0.57 -23.54 4.77
N GLY A 46 -1.15 -23.51 3.57
CA GLY A 46 -2.42 -24.17 3.26
C GLY A 46 -3.62 -23.57 4.00
N GLN A 47 -3.51 -22.31 4.43
CA GLN A 47 -4.55 -21.60 5.19
C GLN A 47 -4.76 -20.18 4.66
N THR A 48 -5.85 -19.54 5.08
CA THR A 48 -6.11 -18.15 4.71
C THR A 48 -5.09 -17.24 5.41
N VAL A 49 -4.57 -16.26 4.67
CA VAL A 49 -3.74 -15.15 5.21
C VAL A 49 -4.40 -13.83 4.85
N THR A 50 -4.50 -12.94 5.81
CA THR A 50 -5.12 -11.62 5.67
C THR A 50 -4.09 -10.52 5.84
N VAL A 51 -4.18 -9.50 4.98
CA VAL A 51 -3.53 -8.20 5.15
C VAL A 51 -4.63 -7.19 5.42
N CYS A 52 -4.53 -6.43 6.49
CA CYS A 52 -5.50 -5.38 6.82
C CYS A 52 -4.83 -4.08 7.25
N ALA A 53 -5.49 -2.95 6.99
CA ALA A 53 -5.07 -1.66 7.51
C ALA A 53 -5.07 -1.69 9.05
N SER A 54 -4.03 -1.11 9.65
CA SER A 54 -3.84 -1.08 11.10
C SER A 54 -3.22 0.24 11.54
N THR A 55 -3.65 0.73 12.69
CA THR A 55 -3.10 1.95 13.32
C THR A 55 -2.18 1.63 14.49
N ASP A 56 -2.29 0.45 15.05
CA ASP A 56 -1.59 0.03 16.27
C ASP A 56 -0.59 -1.12 16.03
N GLY A 57 -0.55 -1.65 14.79
CA GLY A 57 0.26 -2.82 14.42
C GLY A 57 -0.18 -4.13 15.09
N LYS A 58 -1.38 -4.18 15.65
CA LYS A 58 -1.89 -5.34 16.42
C LYS A 58 -3.27 -5.78 15.98
N THR A 59 -4.13 -4.84 15.57
CA THR A 59 -5.52 -5.11 15.20
C THR A 59 -5.85 -4.44 13.86
N CYS A 60 -6.84 -4.98 13.15
CA CYS A 60 -7.37 -4.36 11.95
C CYS A 60 -8.18 -3.12 12.31
N SER A 61 -7.90 -1.99 11.67
CA SER A 61 -8.60 -0.72 11.93
C SER A 61 -10.03 -0.67 11.39
N GLY A 62 -10.35 -1.50 10.39
CA GLY A 62 -11.62 -1.44 9.67
C GLY A 62 -11.76 -0.25 8.70
N ALA A 63 -10.75 0.61 8.59
CA ALA A 63 -10.73 1.77 7.71
C ALA A 63 -10.04 1.47 6.38
N ALA A 64 -10.47 2.13 5.30
CA ALA A 64 -9.85 2.02 3.99
C ALA A 64 -8.59 2.89 3.83
N ALA A 65 -8.13 3.52 4.91
CA ALA A 65 -6.90 4.31 4.97
C ALA A 65 -5.72 3.40 5.32
N TRP A 66 -4.91 3.09 4.33
CA TRP A 66 -3.78 2.17 4.44
C TRP A 66 -2.44 2.86 4.76
N ASN A 67 -2.39 4.18 4.63
CA ASN A 67 -1.23 4.99 5.02
C ASN A 67 -0.94 4.98 6.54
N THR A 68 -1.90 4.52 7.34
CA THR A 68 -1.71 4.32 8.80
C THR A 68 -0.87 3.10 9.12
N GLY A 69 -0.56 2.29 8.12
CA GLY A 69 0.12 1.01 8.22
C GLY A 69 -0.82 -0.17 8.03
N TRP A 70 -0.26 -1.37 8.01
CA TRP A 70 -1.00 -2.62 7.89
C TRP A 70 -0.30 -3.76 8.60
N ILE A 71 -1.05 -4.81 8.87
CA ILE A 71 -0.57 -6.07 9.43
C ILE A 71 -0.95 -7.24 8.54
N MET A 72 -0.14 -8.29 8.59
CA MET A 72 -0.39 -9.56 7.92
C MET A 72 -0.43 -10.69 8.96
N PHE A 73 -1.44 -11.54 8.88
CA PHE A 73 -1.64 -12.65 9.83
C PHE A 73 -2.44 -13.79 9.21
N PRO A 74 -2.30 -15.02 9.73
CA PRO A 74 -3.12 -16.15 9.31
C PRO A 74 -4.54 -16.04 9.87
N GLY A 75 -5.51 -16.46 9.06
CA GLY A 75 -6.94 -16.38 9.37
C GLY A 75 -7.63 -15.15 8.78
N THR A 76 -8.86 -14.89 9.23
CA THR A 76 -9.71 -13.77 8.82
C THR A 76 -10.15 -12.96 10.03
N GLY A 77 -10.60 -11.72 9.81
CA GLY A 77 -11.06 -10.84 10.90
C GLY A 77 -9.90 -10.11 11.57
N ASN A 78 -9.65 -10.39 12.84
CA ASN A 78 -8.51 -9.89 13.59
C ASN A 78 -7.54 -11.01 13.94
N PRO A 79 -6.24 -10.74 14.13
CA PRO A 79 -5.30 -11.76 14.55
C PRO A 79 -5.69 -12.34 15.92
N ALA A 80 -5.56 -13.65 16.07
CA ALA A 80 -5.88 -14.37 17.33
C ALA A 80 -5.01 -13.89 18.50
N SER A 81 -3.79 -13.46 18.20
CA SER A 81 -2.87 -12.85 19.16
C SER A 81 -1.81 -12.03 18.40
N THR A 82 -1.09 -11.17 19.09
CA THR A 82 0.04 -10.43 18.50
C THR A 82 1.17 -11.35 18.04
N ALA A 83 1.32 -12.53 18.65
CA ALA A 83 2.29 -13.55 18.25
C ALA A 83 1.94 -14.24 16.92
N ALA A 84 0.69 -14.15 16.46
CA ALA A 84 0.27 -14.69 15.16
C ALA A 84 0.55 -13.72 13.99
N ILE A 85 0.98 -12.48 14.26
CA ILE A 85 1.25 -11.49 13.22
C ILE A 85 2.55 -11.86 12.50
N LEU A 86 2.46 -12.07 11.19
CA LEU A 86 3.58 -12.46 10.33
C LEU A 86 4.41 -11.24 9.90
N HIS A 87 3.75 -10.10 9.66
CA HIS A 87 4.39 -8.87 9.23
C HIS A 87 3.63 -7.64 9.73
N VAL A 88 4.37 -6.58 10.04
CA VAL A 88 3.81 -5.28 10.43
C VAL A 88 4.49 -4.19 9.62
N GLN A 89 3.73 -3.46 8.85
CA GLN A 89 4.16 -2.21 8.22
C GLN A 89 3.65 -1.05 9.06
N GLY A 90 4.55 -0.21 9.50
CA GLY A 90 4.20 1.02 10.23
C GLY A 90 3.61 2.10 9.33
N GLN A 91 3.09 3.16 9.96
CA GLN A 91 2.57 4.34 9.29
C GLN A 91 3.61 4.96 8.34
N PHE A 92 3.13 5.52 7.25
CA PHE A 92 3.97 6.27 6.30
C PHE A 92 4.58 7.51 6.94
N TYR A 93 5.76 7.86 6.48
CA TYR A 93 6.39 9.12 6.87
C TYR A 93 5.78 10.29 6.10
N GLY A 94 5.44 11.36 6.83
CA GLY A 94 4.87 12.57 6.23
C GLY A 94 3.35 12.53 6.14
N SER A 95 2.81 13.20 5.13
CA SER A 95 1.36 13.36 4.94
C SER A 95 0.85 12.64 3.70
N ASP A 96 1.58 11.64 3.23
CA ASP A 96 1.14 10.83 2.09
C ASP A 96 -0.07 9.99 2.49
N THR A 97 -1.03 9.89 1.59
CA THR A 97 -2.26 9.12 1.81
C THR A 97 -2.31 7.92 0.88
N LEU A 98 -2.72 6.78 1.39
CA LEU A 98 -2.95 5.57 0.63
C LEU A 98 -4.34 5.04 0.97
N ASN A 99 -5.25 5.14 0.02
CA ASN A 99 -6.63 4.72 0.22
C ASN A 99 -7.01 3.62 -0.76
N ALA A 100 -7.72 2.61 -0.23
CA ALA A 100 -8.36 1.60 -1.07
C ALA A 100 -9.72 2.10 -1.57
N SER A 101 -10.11 1.67 -2.76
CA SER A 101 -11.43 1.97 -3.32
C SER A 101 -12.55 1.37 -2.46
N GLY A 102 -13.67 2.07 -2.37
CA GLY A 102 -14.80 1.69 -1.53
C GLY A 102 -14.43 1.73 -0.04
N THR A 103 -14.83 0.71 0.70
CA THR A 103 -14.56 0.56 2.14
C THR A 103 -13.59 -0.58 2.43
N THR A 104 -12.72 -0.94 1.46
CA THR A 104 -11.82 -2.10 1.58
C THR A 104 -10.73 -1.83 2.61
N SER A 105 -10.86 -2.43 3.76
CA SER A 105 -9.92 -2.33 4.89
C SER A 105 -9.06 -3.57 5.09
N ALA A 106 -9.39 -4.69 4.42
CA ALA A 106 -8.67 -5.94 4.50
C ALA A 106 -8.76 -6.71 3.18
N ILE A 107 -7.71 -7.46 2.89
CA ILE A 107 -7.63 -8.40 1.76
C ILE A 107 -7.13 -9.73 2.29
N SER A 108 -7.88 -10.78 2.03
CA SER A 108 -7.54 -12.14 2.44
C SER A 108 -7.25 -13.00 1.22
N PHE A 109 -6.25 -13.85 1.32
CA PHE A 109 -5.90 -14.84 0.30
C PHE A 109 -6.17 -16.22 0.84
N ASN A 110 -6.83 -17.08 0.05
CA ASN A 110 -7.04 -18.46 0.39
C ASN A 110 -5.81 -19.33 0.08
N ARG A 111 -5.83 -20.60 0.49
CA ARG A 111 -4.75 -21.58 0.25
C ARG A 111 -4.45 -21.83 -1.24
N GLU A 112 -5.37 -21.53 -2.14
CA GLU A 112 -5.18 -21.59 -3.60
C GLU A 112 -4.58 -20.29 -4.15
N GLY A 113 -4.40 -19.24 -3.32
CA GLY A 113 -3.86 -17.95 -3.70
C GLY A 113 -4.88 -17.00 -4.35
N PHE A 114 -6.17 -17.26 -4.24
CA PHE A 114 -7.22 -16.35 -4.68
C PHE A 114 -7.59 -15.36 -3.58
N ALA A 115 -7.92 -14.14 -3.98
CA ALA A 115 -8.47 -13.16 -3.05
C ALA A 115 -9.89 -13.53 -2.64
N LEU A 116 -10.22 -13.35 -1.38
CA LEU A 116 -11.51 -13.67 -0.79
C LEU A 116 -12.34 -12.42 -0.51
N GLY A 117 -13.63 -12.51 -0.79
CA GLY A 117 -14.61 -11.53 -0.33
C GLY A 117 -14.50 -10.15 -0.96
N LEU A 118 -13.74 -10.00 -2.04
CA LEU A 118 -13.68 -8.73 -2.77
C LEU A 118 -14.97 -8.53 -3.58
N PRO A 119 -15.61 -7.36 -3.45
CA PRO A 119 -16.84 -7.05 -4.20
C PRO A 119 -16.56 -6.83 -5.70
N GLY A 120 -15.30 -6.72 -6.08
CA GLY A 120 -14.82 -6.45 -7.43
C GLY A 120 -13.33 -6.18 -7.40
N VAL A 121 -12.87 -5.49 -8.42
CA VAL A 121 -11.50 -4.99 -8.47
C VAL A 121 -11.31 -3.90 -7.42
N VAL A 122 -10.27 -4.00 -6.60
CA VAL A 122 -9.90 -2.99 -5.61
C VAL A 122 -8.69 -2.21 -6.11
N THR A 123 -8.80 -0.89 -6.11
CA THR A 123 -7.72 0.01 -6.49
C THR A 123 -7.22 0.77 -5.27
N PHE A 124 -5.92 0.78 -5.07
CA PHE A 124 -5.23 1.60 -4.09
C PHE A 124 -4.66 2.82 -4.81
N ALA A 125 -4.95 4.00 -4.31
CA ALA A 125 -4.39 5.25 -4.81
C ALA A 125 -3.55 5.90 -3.69
N LEU A 126 -2.27 6.10 -3.99
CA LEU A 126 -1.35 6.86 -3.15
C LEU A 126 -1.27 8.28 -3.70
N HIS A 127 -1.48 9.25 -2.83
CA HIS A 127 -1.26 10.67 -3.10
C HIS A 127 -0.23 11.23 -2.12
N ASP A 128 0.71 12.01 -2.64
CA ASP A 128 1.63 12.76 -1.80
C ASP A 128 0.94 13.92 -1.08
N SER A 129 1.63 14.57 -0.15
CA SER A 129 1.10 15.69 0.65
C SER A 129 0.63 16.89 -0.20
N THR A 130 1.08 17.00 -1.44
CA THR A 130 0.70 18.09 -2.36
C THR A 130 -0.40 17.67 -3.34
N SER A 131 -0.81 16.40 -3.33
CA SER A 131 -1.75 15.80 -4.28
C SER A 131 -1.33 16.00 -5.75
N ASN A 132 -0.01 16.04 -5.99
CA ASN A 132 0.52 16.20 -7.34
C ASN A 132 0.35 14.90 -8.13
N SER A 133 -0.30 14.99 -9.28
CA SER A 133 -0.55 13.84 -10.16
C SER A 133 0.73 13.11 -10.60
N ALA A 134 1.86 13.83 -10.71
CA ALA A 134 3.16 13.23 -11.06
C ALA A 134 3.68 12.24 -10.00
N PHE A 135 3.28 12.39 -8.73
CA PHE A 135 3.68 11.52 -7.62
C PHE A 135 2.60 10.52 -7.23
N THR A 136 1.38 10.65 -7.77
CA THR A 136 0.32 9.68 -7.54
C THR A 136 0.70 8.32 -8.11
N ARG A 137 0.52 7.27 -7.30
CA ARG A 137 0.79 5.89 -7.69
C ARG A 137 -0.45 5.04 -7.43
N CYS A 138 -0.68 4.11 -8.34
CA CYS A 138 -1.87 3.27 -8.32
C CYS A 138 -1.48 1.79 -8.32
N LEU A 139 -2.14 1.02 -7.47
CA LEU A 139 -2.05 -0.43 -7.42
C LEU A 139 -3.45 -1.01 -7.50
N GLN A 140 -3.63 -2.06 -8.26
CA GLN A 140 -4.90 -2.76 -8.40
C GLN A 140 -4.76 -4.20 -7.97
N ILE A 141 -5.78 -4.71 -7.30
CA ILE A 141 -5.94 -6.15 -7.06
C ILE A 141 -7.27 -6.63 -7.66
N SER A 142 -7.20 -7.69 -8.43
CA SER A 142 -8.37 -8.33 -9.01
C SER A 142 -9.00 -9.33 -8.05
N VAL A 143 -10.22 -9.77 -8.35
CA VAL A 143 -10.94 -10.79 -7.57
C VAL A 143 -10.20 -12.14 -7.50
N VAL A 144 -9.31 -12.42 -8.46
CA VAL A 144 -8.47 -13.62 -8.45
C VAL A 144 -7.14 -13.41 -7.69
N GLY A 145 -6.93 -12.23 -7.08
CA GLY A 145 -5.72 -11.92 -6.33
C GLY A 145 -4.51 -11.53 -7.22
N ALA A 146 -4.72 -11.22 -8.50
CA ALA A 146 -3.66 -10.68 -9.35
C ALA A 146 -3.46 -9.20 -9.06
N LEU A 147 -2.20 -8.82 -8.84
CA LEU A 147 -1.77 -7.44 -8.57
C LEU A 147 -1.21 -6.82 -9.84
N SER A 148 -1.54 -5.57 -10.09
CA SER A 148 -1.00 -4.77 -11.20
C SER A 148 -0.84 -3.31 -10.82
N ALA A 149 0.26 -2.69 -11.26
CA ALA A 149 0.42 -1.26 -11.18
C ALA A 149 -0.39 -0.60 -12.31
N LEU A 150 -1.06 0.51 -11.98
CA LEU A 150 -1.82 1.32 -12.93
C LEU A 150 -1.19 2.70 -13.08
N THR A 151 -1.52 3.36 -14.18
CA THR A 151 -1.16 4.77 -14.36
C THR A 151 -2.26 5.68 -13.79
N TYR A 152 -1.86 6.84 -13.32
CA TYR A 152 -2.80 7.88 -12.90
C TYR A 152 -2.96 8.92 -14.01
N ASN A 153 -4.19 9.13 -14.50
CA ASN A 153 -4.46 10.03 -15.61
C ASN A 153 -4.77 11.49 -15.17
N GLY A 154 -4.57 11.81 -13.90
CA GLY A 154 -4.90 13.10 -13.30
C GLY A 154 -6.25 13.12 -12.57
N THR A 155 -7.08 12.09 -12.74
CA THR A 155 -8.39 11.96 -12.09
C THR A 155 -8.61 10.58 -11.51
N THR A 156 -8.25 9.53 -12.25
CA THR A 156 -8.46 8.13 -11.86
C THR A 156 -7.23 7.28 -12.18
N CYS A 157 -7.13 6.15 -11.50
CA CYS A 157 -6.18 5.09 -11.80
C CYS A 157 -6.71 4.23 -12.96
N THR A 158 -5.96 4.09 -14.05
CA THR A 158 -6.35 3.33 -15.27
C THR A 158 -5.18 2.48 -15.79
#